data_ac894273ae57a556be6991cbb9d0cd5c
#
_entry.id   ac894273ae57a556be6991cbb9d0cd5c
#
_cell.length_a   1.000
_cell.length_b   1.000
_cell.length_c   1.000
_cell.angle_alpha   90.00
_cell.angle_beta   90.00
_cell.angle_gamma   90.00
#
_symmetry.space_group_name_H-M   'P 1'
#
loop_
_entity.id
_entity.type
_entity.pdbx_description
1 polymer ?
#
loop_
_entity_poly.entity_id
_entity_poly.type
_entity_poly.pdbx_seq_one_letter_code
_entity_poly.pdbx_strand_id
1 'polypeptide(L)'
;MAQEVRYGFMGKVDVAILEACEITPDGKVYLTAAGGIAPTIARLADKVIIELNAAHSKNGMGLHDVYEPLDPPYRREIPIFKPSDRIGLPYVQVDPKKIIGVVEVNMPDQARSFTAPDPITDRIGQNVADFLAADMRRGIIPASFLPLQSGVGNIANAVLGALGRDKTIPAFEMYTEVLQDAVVDLIRQGRVKFGSTCSLTVTNECLQGIYDDIDFFRDKLVMRPSEISNNPEIIRRLGVISINTAIEADIYGNVNSTHISGTKMMNGIGGSGDFTRNAYISIFTCPSVAKEGKISAIVPMVSHEDHSEHDVNIIITEQGVADLRGKSPVERSHAIIE
;
A
#
# COMPACT_ATOMS: atom_id res chain seq x y z
N MET A 1 11.77 -7.19 -1.80
CA MET A 1 12.73 -7.31 -0.67
C MET A 1 12.64 -8.67 0.05
N ALA A 2 11.49 -9.13 0.57
CA ALA A 2 11.41 -10.43 1.27
C ALA A 2 11.99 -11.60 0.45
N GLN A 3 11.69 -11.68 -0.84
CA GLN A 3 12.24 -12.69 -1.75
C GLN A 3 13.76 -12.57 -1.91
N GLU A 4 14.31 -11.36 -2.04
CA GLU A 4 15.74 -11.14 -2.18
C GLU A 4 16.51 -11.63 -0.95
N VAL A 5 15.97 -11.38 0.24
CA VAL A 5 16.51 -11.89 1.50
C VAL A 5 16.36 -13.41 1.57
N ARG A 6 15.16 -13.92 1.26
CA ARG A 6 14.82 -15.34 1.31
C ARG A 6 15.70 -16.21 0.42
N TYR A 7 16.03 -15.73 -0.77
CA TYR A 7 16.88 -16.45 -1.74
C TYR A 7 18.36 -16.18 -1.57
N GLY A 8 18.74 -15.38 -0.57
CA GLY A 8 20.14 -15.12 -0.25
C GLY A 8 20.83 -14.10 -1.18
N PHE A 9 20.07 -13.40 -2.04
CA PHE A 9 20.64 -12.41 -2.96
C PHE A 9 21.22 -11.19 -2.25
N MET A 10 20.71 -10.89 -1.04
CA MET A 10 21.24 -9.84 -0.18
C MET A 10 22.29 -10.34 0.83
N GLY A 11 22.70 -11.59 0.72
CA GLY A 11 23.64 -12.22 1.64
C GLY A 11 22.95 -12.79 2.89
N LYS A 12 23.76 -13.20 3.85
CA LYS A 12 23.31 -13.81 5.08
C LYS A 12 22.75 -12.75 6.04
N VAL A 13 21.71 -13.11 6.78
CA VAL A 13 21.16 -12.29 7.87
C VAL A 13 21.77 -12.80 9.18
N ASP A 14 22.73 -12.09 9.74
CA ASP A 14 23.37 -12.49 11.01
C ASP A 14 22.51 -12.10 12.20
N VAL A 15 21.93 -10.91 12.19
CA VAL A 15 21.07 -10.38 13.26
C VAL A 15 19.82 -9.75 12.69
N ALA A 16 18.65 -10.12 13.17
CA ALA A 16 17.39 -9.43 12.94
C ALA A 16 17.02 -8.60 14.18
N ILE A 17 16.51 -7.39 13.95
CA ILE A 17 15.90 -6.57 15.01
C ILE A 17 14.41 -6.48 14.70
N LEU A 18 13.57 -6.86 15.66
CA LEU A 18 12.12 -6.84 15.53
C LEU A 18 11.52 -5.89 16.56
N GLU A 19 10.74 -4.93 16.11
CA GLU A 19 9.93 -4.12 17.00
C GLU A 19 8.66 -4.89 17.40
N ALA A 20 8.33 -4.87 18.68
CA ALA A 20 7.20 -5.59 19.24
C ALA A 20 6.51 -4.80 20.36
N CYS A 21 5.20 -4.99 20.52
CA CYS A 21 4.46 -4.51 21.68
C CYS A 21 4.42 -5.56 22.82
N GLU A 22 4.69 -6.85 22.49
CA GLU A 22 4.72 -7.93 23.47
C GLU A 22 5.60 -9.08 22.96
N ILE A 23 6.22 -9.79 23.89
CA ILE A 23 6.92 -11.04 23.67
C ILE A 23 6.59 -12.05 24.79
N THR A 24 6.44 -13.32 24.42
CA THR A 24 6.21 -14.40 25.38
C THR A 24 7.45 -15.28 25.56
N PRO A 25 7.56 -16.03 26.69
CA PRO A 25 8.71 -16.90 26.92
C PRO A 25 8.89 -18.01 25.87
N ASP A 26 7.82 -18.43 25.19
CA ASP A 26 7.86 -19.41 24.12
C ASP A 26 8.15 -18.78 22.73
N GLY A 27 8.53 -17.48 22.70
CA GLY A 27 9.01 -16.80 21.50
C GLY A 27 7.94 -16.29 20.55
N LYS A 28 6.72 -16.04 21.04
CA LYS A 28 5.71 -15.31 20.25
C LYS A 28 5.99 -13.83 20.33
N VAL A 29 6.27 -13.20 19.20
CA VAL A 29 6.58 -11.78 19.07
C VAL A 29 5.40 -11.09 18.40
N TYR A 30 4.70 -10.23 19.15
CA TYR A 30 3.56 -9.45 18.66
C TYR A 30 4.07 -8.11 18.12
N LEU A 31 3.99 -7.95 16.80
CA LEU A 31 4.50 -6.77 16.12
C LEU A 31 3.65 -5.52 16.43
N THR A 32 4.20 -4.37 16.13
CA THR A 32 3.58 -3.05 16.33
C THR A 32 2.70 -2.62 15.15
N ALA A 33 2.94 -1.47 14.56
CA ALA A 33 2.13 -0.90 13.48
C ALA A 33 2.48 -1.42 12.06
N ALA A 34 3.42 -2.35 11.92
CA ALA A 34 3.83 -2.89 10.62
C ALA A 34 4.24 -4.36 10.66
N GLY A 35 3.85 -5.11 9.64
CA GLY A 35 4.30 -6.49 9.43
C GLY A 35 5.64 -6.57 8.69
N GLY A 36 5.86 -5.70 7.72
CA GLY A 36 7.06 -5.62 6.91
C GLY A 36 7.54 -6.98 6.40
N ILE A 37 8.83 -7.24 6.55
CA ILE A 37 9.46 -8.53 6.28
C ILE A 37 9.87 -9.26 7.58
N ALA A 38 9.31 -8.87 8.71
CA ALA A 38 9.67 -9.38 10.02
C ALA A 38 9.67 -10.91 10.13
N PRO A 39 8.65 -11.66 9.63
CA PRO A 39 8.70 -13.12 9.69
C PRO A 39 9.89 -13.70 8.93
N THR A 40 10.16 -13.19 7.74
CA THR A 40 11.25 -13.67 6.88
C THR A 40 12.63 -13.46 7.52
N ILE A 41 12.91 -12.25 8.02
CA ILE A 41 14.21 -11.98 8.65
C ILE A 41 14.36 -12.72 9.98
N ALA A 42 13.29 -12.86 10.77
CA ALA A 42 13.30 -13.63 12.01
C ALA A 42 13.65 -15.11 11.78
N ARG A 43 13.08 -15.69 10.71
CA ARG A 43 13.34 -17.08 10.34
C ARG A 43 14.78 -17.28 9.88
N LEU A 44 15.31 -16.37 9.05
CA LEU A 44 16.61 -16.53 8.40
C LEU A 44 17.78 -16.07 9.26
N ALA A 45 17.59 -15.14 10.19
CA ALA A 45 18.66 -14.65 11.05
C ALA A 45 19.21 -15.73 11.97
N ASP A 46 20.51 -15.67 12.24
CA ASP A 46 21.15 -16.50 13.29
C ASP A 46 20.73 -16.05 14.68
N LYS A 47 20.56 -14.74 14.87
CA LYS A 47 20.26 -14.09 16.15
C LYS A 47 19.15 -13.05 15.97
N VAL A 48 18.37 -12.88 17.03
CA VAL A 48 17.27 -11.90 17.05
C VAL A 48 17.39 -11.00 18.27
N ILE A 49 17.20 -9.72 18.07
CA ILE A 49 17.03 -8.73 19.13
C ILE A 49 15.58 -8.25 19.05
N ILE A 50 14.92 -8.15 20.17
CA ILE A 50 13.55 -7.60 20.27
C ILE A 50 13.65 -6.18 20.81
N GLU A 51 13.12 -5.23 20.08
CA GLU A 51 12.84 -3.88 20.56
C GLU A 51 11.40 -3.87 21.10
N LEU A 52 11.28 -3.95 22.42
CA LEU A 52 9.97 -3.94 23.09
C LEU A 52 9.54 -2.49 23.30
N ASN A 53 8.64 -2.01 22.47
CA ASN A 53 8.25 -0.60 22.42
C ASN A 53 6.94 -0.35 23.18
N ALA A 54 7.04 0.28 24.35
CA ALA A 54 5.91 0.61 25.21
C ALA A 54 4.98 1.72 24.66
N ALA A 55 5.42 2.44 23.62
CA ALA A 55 4.56 3.40 22.92
C ALA A 55 3.43 2.71 22.12
N HIS A 56 3.60 1.42 21.81
CA HIS A 56 2.58 0.63 21.14
C HIS A 56 1.79 -0.22 22.13
N SER A 57 0.48 0.00 22.16
CA SER A 57 -0.41 -0.70 23.10
C SER A 57 -0.53 -2.19 22.78
N LYS A 58 -0.49 -3.02 23.80
CA LYS A 58 -0.83 -4.46 23.70
C LYS A 58 -2.25 -4.73 23.21
N ASN A 59 -3.13 -3.72 23.22
CA ASN A 59 -4.46 -3.82 22.62
C ASN A 59 -4.40 -4.14 21.13
N GLY A 60 -3.32 -3.72 20.43
CA GLY A 60 -3.06 -4.04 19.02
C GLY A 60 -2.74 -5.51 18.75
N MET A 61 -2.53 -6.33 19.77
CA MET A 61 -2.33 -7.77 19.60
C MET A 61 -3.55 -8.41 18.92
N GLY A 62 -3.30 -9.20 17.87
CA GLY A 62 -4.37 -9.81 17.07
C GLY A 62 -4.78 -9.03 15.83
N LEU A 63 -4.27 -7.82 15.58
CA LEU A 63 -4.44 -7.15 14.30
C LEU A 63 -3.62 -7.79 13.18
N HIS A 64 -2.53 -8.46 13.51
CA HIS A 64 -1.68 -9.14 12.54
C HIS A 64 -2.25 -10.49 12.07
N ASP A 65 -1.89 -10.86 10.86
CA ASP A 65 -2.13 -12.15 10.22
C ASP A 65 -0.83 -12.58 9.53
N VAL A 66 0.09 -13.12 10.33
CA VAL A 66 1.44 -13.47 9.90
C VAL A 66 1.42 -14.82 9.20
N TYR A 67 1.66 -14.81 7.91
CA TYR A 67 1.79 -15.99 7.08
C TYR A 67 3.06 -15.87 6.22
N GLU A 68 3.85 -16.91 6.15
CA GLU A 68 4.98 -17.02 5.22
C GLU A 68 4.67 -18.09 4.16
N PRO A 69 4.72 -17.73 2.87
CA PRO A 69 4.61 -18.73 1.82
C PRO A 69 5.84 -19.65 1.82
N LEU A 70 5.64 -20.89 1.36
CA LEU A 70 6.73 -21.83 1.18
C LEU A 70 7.70 -21.34 0.09
N ASP A 71 8.94 -21.80 0.14
CA ASP A 71 9.93 -21.52 -0.89
C ASP A 71 9.66 -22.35 -2.15
N PRO A 72 10.05 -21.86 -3.34
CA PRO A 72 10.03 -22.68 -4.55
C PRO A 72 10.86 -23.96 -4.40
N PRO A 73 10.46 -25.07 -5.03
CA PRO A 73 9.29 -25.25 -5.90
C PRO A 73 8.00 -25.63 -5.14
N TYR A 74 7.99 -25.51 -3.81
CA TYR A 74 6.93 -26.00 -2.93
C TYR A 74 5.82 -24.98 -2.67
N ARG A 75 5.86 -23.81 -3.32
CA ARG A 75 4.82 -22.79 -3.19
C ARG A 75 3.45 -23.37 -3.56
N ARG A 76 2.45 -22.97 -2.78
CA ARG A 76 1.05 -23.33 -2.99
C ARG A 76 0.22 -22.06 -3.05
N GLU A 77 -1.01 -22.23 -3.50
CA GLU A 77 -2.01 -21.16 -3.45
C GLU A 77 -2.10 -20.55 -2.05
N ILE A 78 -2.15 -19.22 -1.99
CA ILE A 78 -2.38 -18.49 -0.75
C ILE A 78 -3.89 -18.29 -0.61
N PRO A 79 -4.57 -18.90 0.38
CA PRO A 79 -6.03 -18.97 0.44
C PRO A 79 -6.66 -17.66 0.97
N ILE A 80 -6.39 -16.54 0.30
CA ILE A 80 -7.02 -15.25 0.53
C ILE A 80 -7.92 -14.96 -0.67
N PHE A 81 -9.23 -14.97 -0.47
CA PHE A 81 -10.27 -14.76 -1.50
C PHE A 81 -11.04 -13.46 -1.30
N LYS A 82 -10.89 -12.84 -0.14
CA LYS A 82 -11.38 -11.50 0.19
C LYS A 82 -10.41 -10.82 1.16
N PRO A 83 -10.37 -9.48 1.21
CA PRO A 83 -9.44 -8.75 2.09
C PRO A 83 -9.51 -9.15 3.56
N SER A 84 -10.66 -9.61 4.04
CA SER A 84 -10.87 -9.99 5.45
C SER A 84 -10.43 -11.41 5.81
N ASP A 85 -10.02 -12.25 4.86
CA ASP A 85 -9.58 -13.61 5.18
C ASP A 85 -8.31 -13.58 6.03
N ARG A 86 -8.26 -14.39 7.09
CA ARG A 86 -7.09 -14.58 7.93
C ARG A 86 -6.61 -16.03 7.80
N ILE A 87 -5.32 -16.20 7.55
CA ILE A 87 -4.71 -17.50 7.22
C ILE A 87 -3.47 -17.83 8.06
N GLY A 88 -2.99 -16.85 8.81
CA GLY A 88 -1.76 -16.93 9.60
C GLY A 88 -1.99 -16.84 11.10
N LEU A 89 -0.93 -16.45 11.79
CA LEU A 89 -0.89 -16.26 13.23
C LEU A 89 -0.88 -14.77 13.60
N PRO A 90 -1.36 -14.38 14.78
CA PRO A 90 -1.33 -12.98 15.21
C PRO A 90 0.07 -12.53 15.70
N TYR A 91 1.10 -13.34 15.53
CA TYR A 91 2.48 -13.09 15.98
C TYR A 91 3.50 -13.72 15.03
N VAL A 92 4.74 -13.27 15.13
CA VAL A 92 5.90 -13.96 14.55
C VAL A 92 6.42 -14.96 15.54
N GLN A 93 6.53 -16.23 15.16
CA GLN A 93 7.15 -17.25 16.00
C GLN A 93 8.66 -17.24 15.81
N VAL A 94 9.39 -16.95 16.87
CA VAL A 94 10.86 -16.97 16.93
C VAL A 94 11.31 -18.09 17.84
N ASP A 95 12.34 -18.84 17.44
CA ASP A 95 12.99 -19.78 18.35
C ASP A 95 13.60 -19.00 19.53
N PRO A 96 13.20 -19.23 20.78
CA PRO A 96 13.73 -18.52 21.93
C PRO A 96 15.26 -18.55 22.04
N LYS A 97 15.90 -19.60 21.52
CA LYS A 97 17.37 -19.72 21.51
C LYS A 97 18.06 -18.71 20.60
N LYS A 98 17.37 -18.17 19.62
CA LYS A 98 17.89 -17.11 18.74
C LYS A 98 17.81 -15.73 19.39
N ILE A 99 16.95 -15.54 20.40
CA ILE A 99 16.73 -14.24 21.04
C ILE A 99 17.90 -13.96 21.99
N ILE A 100 18.76 -13.02 21.60
CA ILE A 100 19.96 -12.67 22.35
C ILE A 100 19.80 -11.44 23.23
N GLY A 101 18.71 -10.70 23.08
CA GLY A 101 18.40 -9.51 23.89
C GLY A 101 17.01 -8.98 23.63
N VAL A 102 16.48 -8.34 24.67
CA VAL A 102 15.26 -7.53 24.62
C VAL A 102 15.63 -6.14 25.08
N VAL A 103 15.34 -5.12 24.26
CA VAL A 103 15.61 -3.71 24.57
C VAL A 103 14.28 -3.01 24.76
N GLU A 104 14.04 -2.50 25.94
CA GLU A 104 12.82 -1.75 26.24
C GLU A 104 12.98 -0.30 25.77
N VAL A 105 12.02 0.17 24.98
CA VAL A 105 11.94 1.55 24.50
C VAL A 105 10.52 2.09 24.68
N ASN A 106 10.40 3.41 24.60
CA ASN A 106 9.12 4.11 24.59
C ASN A 106 9.20 5.24 23.57
N MET A 107 9.16 4.89 22.30
CA MET A 107 9.33 5.81 21.17
C MET A 107 8.11 5.72 20.25
N PRO A 108 7.31 6.76 20.14
CA PRO A 108 6.21 6.80 19.19
C PRO A 108 6.73 6.84 17.74
N ASP A 109 5.92 6.36 16.80
CA ASP A 109 6.22 6.42 15.38
C ASP A 109 6.35 7.87 14.91
N GLN A 110 7.32 8.10 14.02
CA GLN A 110 7.52 9.40 13.37
C GLN A 110 6.72 9.46 12.05
N ALA A 111 5.41 9.34 12.12
CA ALA A 111 4.56 9.49 10.96
C ALA A 111 4.54 10.94 10.46
N ARG A 112 4.63 11.12 9.14
CA ARG A 112 4.47 12.45 8.53
C ARG A 112 3.00 12.85 8.57
N SER A 113 2.72 14.04 9.07
CA SER A 113 1.41 14.64 8.88
C SER A 113 1.25 15.09 7.42
N PHE A 114 0.08 14.84 6.85
CA PHE A 114 -0.25 15.32 5.51
C PHE A 114 -1.00 16.64 5.62
N THR A 115 -0.77 17.53 4.63
CA THR A 115 -1.50 18.79 4.55
C THR A 115 -2.92 18.57 4.03
N ALA A 116 -3.82 19.50 4.33
CA ALA A 116 -5.14 19.50 3.72
C ALA A 116 -5.02 19.53 2.18
N PRO A 117 -5.93 18.88 1.45
CA PRO A 117 -5.95 18.93 -0.01
C PRO A 117 -6.03 20.38 -0.51
N ASP A 118 -5.29 20.67 -1.58
CA ASP A 118 -5.36 21.92 -2.32
C ASP A 118 -6.32 21.77 -3.53
N PRO A 119 -6.69 22.85 -4.25
CA PRO A 119 -7.61 22.76 -5.38
C PRO A 119 -7.16 21.83 -6.52
N ILE A 120 -5.85 21.65 -6.72
CA ILE A 120 -5.29 20.76 -7.75
C ILE A 120 -5.50 19.31 -7.31
N THR A 121 -5.08 18.95 -6.10
CA THR A 121 -5.23 17.60 -5.57
C THR A 121 -6.69 17.21 -5.38
N ASP A 122 -7.56 18.13 -4.97
CA ASP A 122 -9.01 17.90 -4.92
C ASP A 122 -9.60 17.61 -6.29
N ARG A 123 -9.17 18.35 -7.34
CA ARG A 123 -9.61 18.12 -8.71
C ARG A 123 -9.16 16.75 -9.23
N ILE A 124 -7.93 16.36 -8.96
CA ILE A 124 -7.42 15.01 -9.29
C ILE A 124 -8.30 13.95 -8.58
N GLY A 125 -8.55 14.12 -7.29
CA GLY A 125 -9.40 13.22 -6.52
C GLY A 125 -10.80 13.07 -7.11
N GLN A 126 -11.42 14.18 -7.51
CA GLN A 126 -12.73 14.19 -8.14
C GLN A 126 -12.70 13.49 -9.51
N ASN A 127 -11.69 13.75 -10.36
CA ASN A 127 -11.53 13.09 -11.65
C ASN A 127 -11.40 11.56 -11.49
N VAL A 128 -10.68 11.08 -10.46
CA VAL A 128 -10.60 9.64 -10.14
C VAL A 128 -11.97 9.09 -9.76
N ALA A 129 -12.70 9.75 -8.86
CA ALA A 129 -14.03 9.30 -8.43
C ALA A 129 -15.02 9.26 -9.59
N ASP A 130 -15.06 10.30 -10.42
CA ASP A 130 -15.93 10.39 -11.61
C ASP A 130 -15.63 9.28 -12.62
N PHE A 131 -14.34 8.99 -12.86
CA PHE A 131 -13.89 7.92 -13.75
C PHE A 131 -14.33 6.54 -13.23
N LEU A 132 -14.10 6.24 -11.97
CA LEU A 132 -14.50 4.96 -11.38
C LEU A 132 -16.01 4.79 -11.34
N ALA A 133 -16.75 5.84 -11.01
CA ALA A 133 -18.22 5.84 -11.08
C ALA A 133 -18.73 5.62 -12.52
N ALA A 134 -18.05 6.19 -13.53
CA ALA A 134 -18.37 5.96 -14.94
C ALA A 134 -18.11 4.50 -15.35
N ASP A 135 -17.00 3.91 -14.91
CA ASP A 135 -16.67 2.50 -15.19
C ASP A 135 -17.66 1.54 -14.50
N MET A 136 -18.16 1.88 -13.32
CA MET A 136 -19.25 1.14 -12.69
C MET A 136 -20.54 1.20 -13.52
N ARG A 137 -20.93 2.41 -13.99
CA ARG A 137 -22.13 2.56 -14.84
C ARG A 137 -22.01 1.78 -16.16
N ARG A 138 -20.80 1.65 -16.70
CA ARG A 138 -20.51 0.84 -17.90
C ARG A 138 -20.42 -0.66 -17.64
N GLY A 139 -20.47 -1.09 -16.38
CA GLY A 139 -20.34 -2.49 -15.98
C GLY A 139 -18.91 -3.04 -16.08
N ILE A 140 -17.89 -2.18 -16.24
CA ILE A 140 -16.48 -2.56 -16.22
C ILE A 140 -16.07 -2.88 -14.78
N ILE A 141 -16.49 -2.06 -13.82
CA ILE A 141 -16.36 -2.34 -12.40
C ILE A 141 -17.70 -2.90 -11.90
N PRO A 142 -17.71 -4.03 -11.16
CA PRO A 142 -18.95 -4.60 -10.66
C PRO A 142 -19.65 -3.67 -9.67
N ALA A 143 -20.98 -3.79 -9.55
CA ALA A 143 -21.80 -2.96 -8.67
C ALA A 143 -21.40 -3.05 -7.17
N SER A 144 -20.79 -4.16 -6.75
CA SER A 144 -20.23 -4.33 -5.39
C SER A 144 -18.96 -3.52 -5.14
N PHE A 145 -18.39 -2.95 -6.19
CA PHE A 145 -17.05 -2.39 -6.27
C PHE A 145 -15.96 -3.47 -6.09
N LEU A 146 -14.70 -3.08 -6.29
CA LEU A 146 -13.52 -3.95 -6.13
C LEU A 146 -12.64 -3.41 -5.00
N PRO A 147 -11.81 -4.25 -4.37
CA PRO A 147 -10.85 -3.77 -3.39
C PRO A 147 -9.91 -2.72 -3.98
N LEU A 148 -9.58 -1.73 -3.17
CA LEU A 148 -8.78 -0.58 -3.60
C LEU A 148 -7.42 -0.58 -2.92
N GLN A 149 -6.37 -0.31 -3.70
CA GLN A 149 -5.06 0.05 -3.19
C GLN A 149 -4.84 1.54 -3.42
N SER A 150 -4.34 2.23 -2.43
CA SER A 150 -3.96 3.63 -2.51
C SER A 150 -2.49 3.81 -2.10
N GLY A 151 -1.78 4.66 -2.83
CA GLY A 151 -0.49 5.17 -2.40
C GLY A 151 -0.61 6.05 -1.15
N VAL A 152 0.49 6.68 -0.77
CA VAL A 152 0.56 7.63 0.36
C VAL A 152 0.69 9.07 -0.14
N GLY A 153 0.20 10.02 0.64
CA GLY A 153 0.38 11.45 0.38
C GLY A 153 -0.90 12.23 0.14
N ASN A 154 -0.74 13.51 -0.18
CA ASN A 154 -1.86 14.45 -0.28
C ASN A 154 -2.84 14.09 -1.41
N ILE A 155 -2.33 13.65 -2.57
CA ILE A 155 -3.18 13.22 -3.69
C ILE A 155 -3.98 11.97 -3.30
N ALA A 156 -3.33 10.99 -2.65
CA ALA A 156 -4.00 9.79 -2.16
C ALA A 156 -5.13 10.13 -1.18
N ASN A 157 -4.89 11.06 -0.26
CA ASN A 157 -5.91 11.54 0.67
C ASN A 157 -7.06 12.27 -0.04
N ALA A 158 -6.77 13.08 -1.06
CA ALA A 158 -7.78 13.75 -1.86
C ALA A 158 -8.66 12.74 -2.63
N VAL A 159 -8.05 11.72 -3.22
CA VAL A 159 -8.75 10.62 -3.89
C VAL A 159 -9.66 9.88 -2.92
N LEU A 160 -9.13 9.44 -1.77
CA LEU A 160 -9.91 8.76 -0.75
C LEU A 160 -11.06 9.62 -0.23
N GLY A 161 -10.81 10.92 -0.02
CA GLY A 161 -11.85 11.89 0.35
C GLY A 161 -12.95 12.02 -0.70
N ALA A 162 -12.60 12.10 -2.00
CA ALA A 162 -13.57 12.15 -3.08
C ALA A 162 -14.42 10.88 -3.17
N LEU A 163 -13.78 9.70 -3.11
CA LEU A 163 -14.48 8.41 -3.08
C LEU A 163 -15.39 8.26 -1.86
N GLY A 164 -14.97 8.78 -0.70
CA GLY A 164 -15.78 8.79 0.51
C GLY A 164 -17.04 9.64 0.37
N ARG A 165 -16.96 10.77 -0.32
CA ARG A 165 -18.10 11.69 -0.54
C ARG A 165 -19.04 11.23 -1.65
N ASP A 166 -18.57 10.50 -2.64
CA ASP A 166 -19.40 10.05 -3.76
C ASP A 166 -20.34 8.93 -3.32
N LYS A 167 -21.64 9.23 -3.34
CA LYS A 167 -22.68 8.28 -2.95
C LYS A 167 -23.04 7.26 -4.03
N THR A 168 -22.57 7.45 -5.26
CA THR A 168 -22.77 6.50 -6.36
C THR A 168 -21.80 5.32 -6.26
N ILE A 169 -20.67 5.53 -5.60
CA ILE A 169 -19.72 4.48 -5.25
C ILE A 169 -20.17 3.83 -3.93
N PRO A 170 -20.40 2.51 -3.89
CA PRO A 170 -20.79 1.83 -2.65
C PRO A 170 -19.66 1.82 -1.63
N ALA A 171 -19.95 1.43 -0.40
CA ALA A 171 -18.90 1.14 0.57
C ALA A 171 -18.03 -0.03 0.07
N PHE A 172 -16.72 0.13 0.13
CA PHE A 172 -15.72 -0.76 -0.48
C PHE A 172 -14.74 -1.35 0.54
N GLU A 173 -13.91 -2.25 0.08
CA GLU A 173 -12.81 -2.82 0.87
C GLU A 173 -11.47 -2.29 0.36
N MET A 174 -10.45 -2.32 1.21
CA MET A 174 -9.09 -1.99 0.81
C MET A 174 -8.17 -3.21 0.95
N TYR A 175 -7.31 -3.38 -0.05
CA TYR A 175 -6.19 -4.30 -0.04
C TYR A 175 -4.96 -3.52 -0.52
N THR A 176 -4.11 -3.09 0.41
CA THR A 176 -3.07 -2.08 0.15
C THR A 176 -1.80 -2.38 0.94
N GLU A 177 -0.67 -1.81 0.53
CA GLU A 177 0.56 -1.90 1.31
C GLU A 177 0.47 -1.04 2.56
N VAL A 178 0.02 0.20 2.43
CA VAL A 178 0.02 1.22 3.49
C VAL A 178 -1.39 1.74 3.71
N LEU A 179 -1.74 1.99 4.97
CA LEU A 179 -3.02 2.54 5.38
C LEU A 179 -2.78 3.82 6.18
N GLN A 180 -3.44 4.91 5.77
CA GLN A 180 -3.30 6.26 6.34
C GLN A 180 -4.53 6.66 7.15
N ASP A 181 -4.42 7.77 7.91
CA ASP A 181 -5.51 8.36 8.72
C ASP A 181 -6.83 8.48 7.95
N ALA A 182 -6.78 8.96 6.69
CA ALA A 182 -7.98 9.09 5.87
C ALA A 182 -8.76 7.78 5.70
N VAL A 183 -8.07 6.63 5.66
CA VAL A 183 -8.75 5.33 5.57
C VAL A 183 -9.39 4.94 6.90
N VAL A 184 -8.73 5.24 8.02
CA VAL A 184 -9.27 5.00 9.37
C VAL A 184 -10.57 5.78 9.56
N ASP A 185 -10.59 7.05 9.12
CA ASP A 185 -11.80 7.88 9.13
C ASP A 185 -12.91 7.28 8.26
N LEU A 186 -12.58 6.80 7.06
CA LEU A 186 -13.54 6.14 6.17
C LEU A 186 -14.08 4.82 6.75
N ILE A 187 -13.25 4.06 7.50
CA ILE A 187 -13.70 2.88 8.25
C ILE A 187 -14.71 3.29 9.32
N ARG A 188 -14.43 4.32 10.11
CA ARG A 188 -15.36 4.85 11.13
C ARG A 188 -16.68 5.34 10.54
N GLN A 189 -16.62 5.94 9.34
CA GLN A 189 -17.81 6.39 8.59
C GLN A 189 -18.57 5.24 7.90
N GLY A 190 -18.06 4.01 7.92
CA GLY A 190 -18.63 2.86 7.21
C GLY A 190 -18.48 2.92 5.69
N ARG A 191 -17.64 3.82 5.15
CA ARG A 191 -17.34 3.91 3.72
C ARG A 191 -16.30 2.89 3.29
N VAL A 192 -15.36 2.55 4.17
CA VAL A 192 -14.48 1.39 4.02
C VAL A 192 -14.96 0.30 4.96
N LYS A 193 -15.33 -0.85 4.40
CA LYS A 193 -15.86 -2.01 5.15
C LYS A 193 -14.77 -2.77 5.86
N PHE A 194 -13.62 -2.90 5.22
CA PHE A 194 -12.47 -3.65 5.73
C PHE A 194 -11.16 -3.14 5.10
N GLY A 195 -10.10 -3.07 5.89
CA GLY A 195 -8.75 -2.72 5.47
C GLY A 195 -7.77 -3.87 5.70
N SER A 196 -7.15 -4.36 4.62
CA SER A 196 -6.02 -5.29 4.66
C SER A 196 -4.77 -4.55 4.23
N THR A 197 -3.74 -4.52 5.09
CA THR A 197 -2.54 -3.71 4.86
C THR A 197 -1.27 -4.41 5.34
N CYS A 198 -0.09 -3.90 4.95
CA CYS A 198 1.18 -4.27 5.56
C CYS A 198 1.50 -3.39 6.77
N SER A 199 1.15 -2.11 6.70
CA SER A 199 1.46 -1.15 7.77
C SER A 199 0.39 -0.09 7.94
N LEU A 200 0.26 0.39 9.19
CA LEU A 200 -0.46 1.59 9.56
C LEU A 200 0.54 2.75 9.55
N THR A 201 0.47 3.61 8.53
CA THR A 201 1.23 4.85 8.48
C THR A 201 0.30 6.00 8.84
N VAL A 202 -0.05 6.04 10.09
CA VAL A 202 -1.03 6.96 10.69
C VAL A 202 -0.35 7.84 11.74
N THR A 203 -0.97 8.96 12.07
CA THR A 203 -0.52 9.79 13.19
C THR A 203 -0.62 9.04 14.52
N ASN A 204 0.19 9.41 15.49
CA ASN A 204 0.14 8.78 16.82
C ASN A 204 -1.24 8.90 17.48
N GLU A 205 -1.93 10.01 17.25
CA GLU A 205 -3.29 10.24 17.72
C GLU A 205 -4.28 9.26 17.08
N CYS A 206 -4.18 9.07 15.77
CA CYS A 206 -4.99 8.10 15.05
C CYS A 206 -4.70 6.66 15.50
N LEU A 207 -3.43 6.31 15.67
CA LEU A 207 -3.00 5.00 16.16
C LEU A 207 -3.53 4.72 17.56
N GLN A 208 -3.42 5.69 18.47
CA GLN A 208 -3.99 5.58 19.82
C GLN A 208 -5.51 5.39 19.76
N GLY A 209 -6.20 6.13 18.89
CA GLY A 209 -7.64 5.96 18.69
C GLY A 209 -8.04 4.58 18.13
N ILE A 210 -7.16 3.91 17.38
CA ILE A 210 -7.35 2.50 16.98
C ILE A 210 -7.22 1.58 18.19
N TYR A 211 -6.20 1.79 19.04
CA TYR A 211 -5.97 0.98 20.23
C TYR A 211 -7.05 1.15 21.30
N ASP A 212 -7.58 2.34 21.44
CA ASP A 212 -8.65 2.64 22.41
C ASP A 212 -10.00 2.00 22.00
N ASP A 213 -10.22 1.83 20.69
CA ASP A 213 -11.44 1.26 20.11
C ASP A 213 -11.15 -0.07 19.37
N ILE A 214 -10.26 -0.87 19.97
CA ILE A 214 -9.71 -2.07 19.30
C ILE A 214 -10.78 -3.08 18.92
N ASP A 215 -11.82 -3.23 19.71
CA ASP A 215 -12.90 -4.18 19.42
C ASP A 215 -13.67 -3.81 18.16
N PHE A 216 -13.83 -2.51 17.87
CA PHE A 216 -14.38 -2.06 16.61
C PHE A 216 -13.43 -2.34 15.42
N PHE A 217 -12.13 -2.15 15.60
CA PHE A 217 -11.15 -2.30 14.52
C PHE A 217 -10.75 -3.75 14.24
N ARG A 218 -10.81 -4.63 15.24
CA ARG A 218 -10.41 -6.05 15.09
C ARG A 218 -11.14 -6.76 13.96
N ASP A 219 -12.41 -6.43 13.75
CA ASP A 219 -13.24 -7.00 12.68
C ASP A 219 -13.19 -6.20 11.37
N LYS A 220 -12.40 -5.12 11.31
CA LYS A 220 -12.34 -4.22 10.15
C LYS A 220 -10.93 -3.98 9.63
N LEU A 221 -9.93 -4.53 10.30
CA LEU A 221 -8.53 -4.26 9.97
C LEU A 221 -7.68 -5.52 10.15
N VAL A 222 -6.76 -5.74 9.23
CA VAL A 222 -5.72 -6.77 9.33
C VAL A 222 -4.40 -6.26 8.79
N MET A 223 -3.31 -6.54 9.52
CA MET A 223 -1.94 -6.28 9.07
C MET A 223 -1.25 -7.59 8.66
N ARG A 224 -0.61 -7.58 7.50
CA ARG A 224 0.05 -8.75 6.92
C ARG A 224 1.53 -8.48 6.66
N PRO A 225 2.38 -9.50 6.57
CA PRO A 225 3.71 -9.34 6.00
C PRO A 225 3.63 -8.79 4.57
N SER A 226 4.64 -8.00 4.16
CA SER A 226 4.67 -7.38 2.82
C SER A 226 4.62 -8.42 1.69
N GLU A 227 5.16 -9.61 1.91
CA GLU A 227 5.11 -10.71 0.93
C GLU A 227 3.68 -11.22 0.67
N ILE A 228 2.74 -10.91 1.56
CA ILE A 228 1.32 -11.23 1.43
C ILE A 228 0.51 -10.02 0.96
N SER A 229 0.69 -8.86 1.58
CA SER A 229 -0.01 -7.63 1.17
C SER A 229 0.30 -7.24 -0.28
N ASN A 230 1.56 -7.42 -0.70
CA ASN A 230 2.06 -7.07 -2.03
C ASN A 230 2.15 -8.30 -2.96
N ASN A 231 1.41 -9.38 -2.65
CA ASN A 231 1.51 -10.62 -3.42
C ASN A 231 0.79 -10.50 -4.77
N PRO A 232 1.48 -10.69 -5.91
CA PRO A 232 0.90 -10.60 -7.25
C PRO A 232 -0.31 -11.52 -7.48
N GLU A 233 -0.26 -12.74 -6.95
CA GLU A 233 -1.36 -13.71 -7.08
C GLU A 233 -2.63 -13.20 -6.40
N ILE A 234 -2.51 -12.68 -5.18
CA ILE A 234 -3.64 -12.19 -4.39
C ILE A 234 -4.21 -10.91 -5.00
N ILE A 235 -3.34 -9.95 -5.38
CA ILE A 235 -3.74 -8.69 -6.02
C ILE A 235 -4.57 -8.99 -7.27
N ARG A 236 -4.10 -9.92 -8.11
CA ARG A 236 -4.79 -10.32 -9.34
C ARG A 236 -6.10 -11.04 -9.07
N ARG A 237 -6.12 -11.95 -8.11
CA ARG A 237 -7.34 -12.71 -7.74
C ARG A 237 -8.43 -11.81 -7.18
N LEU A 238 -8.06 -10.86 -6.34
CA LEU A 238 -9.02 -9.93 -5.74
C LEU A 238 -9.52 -8.88 -6.75
N GLY A 239 -8.85 -8.70 -7.87
CA GLY A 239 -9.19 -7.69 -8.86
C GLY A 239 -8.96 -6.27 -8.33
N VAL A 240 -7.84 -6.04 -7.64
CA VAL A 240 -7.56 -4.76 -7.00
C VAL A 240 -7.53 -3.62 -8.01
N ILE A 241 -8.16 -2.49 -7.67
CA ILE A 241 -7.96 -1.21 -8.36
C ILE A 241 -6.79 -0.52 -7.68
N SER A 242 -5.69 -0.29 -8.40
CA SER A 242 -4.51 0.38 -7.84
C SER A 242 -4.45 1.85 -8.23
N ILE A 243 -4.18 2.72 -7.26
CA ILE A 243 -4.05 4.16 -7.46
C ILE A 243 -2.73 4.61 -6.83
N ASN A 244 -1.80 5.03 -7.67
CA ASN A 244 -0.47 5.47 -7.28
C ASN A 244 -0.15 6.87 -7.80
N THR A 245 0.88 7.51 -7.26
CA THR A 245 1.30 8.85 -7.66
C THR A 245 2.56 8.78 -8.51
N ALA A 246 2.56 9.53 -9.62
CA ALA A 246 3.72 9.72 -10.48
C ALA A 246 4.45 11.03 -10.16
N ILE A 247 5.76 11.06 -10.41
CA ILE A 247 6.55 12.29 -10.53
C ILE A 247 6.38 12.85 -11.94
N GLU A 248 6.48 11.97 -12.95
CA GLU A 248 6.24 12.29 -14.36
C GLU A 248 5.71 11.05 -15.10
N ALA A 249 4.99 11.29 -16.19
CA ALA A 249 4.55 10.26 -17.13
C ALA A 249 4.84 10.71 -18.56
N ASP A 250 5.18 9.78 -19.46
CA ASP A 250 5.40 10.15 -20.86
C ASP A 250 4.17 9.94 -21.74
N ILE A 251 4.30 10.39 -23.00
CA ILE A 251 3.21 10.35 -23.98
C ILE A 251 2.77 8.94 -24.39
N TYR A 252 3.50 7.89 -23.96
CA TYR A 252 3.14 6.50 -24.21
C TYR A 252 2.50 5.84 -22.99
N GLY A 253 2.71 6.44 -21.78
CA GLY A 253 2.20 5.94 -20.53
C GLY A 253 3.23 5.23 -19.67
N ASN A 254 4.54 5.36 -19.95
CA ASN A 254 5.56 5.01 -19.01
C ASN A 254 5.56 6.00 -17.84
N VAL A 255 5.86 5.52 -16.63
CA VAL A 255 5.77 6.32 -15.41
C VAL A 255 7.07 6.26 -14.63
N ASN A 256 7.52 7.44 -14.20
CA ASN A 256 8.55 7.63 -13.19
C ASN A 256 7.89 8.07 -11.89
N SER A 257 8.07 7.29 -10.84
CA SER A 257 7.54 7.55 -9.48
C SER A 257 8.62 7.73 -8.43
N THR A 258 9.92 7.61 -8.79
CA THR A 258 11.01 7.54 -7.81
C THR A 258 12.10 8.60 -8.01
N HIS A 259 12.41 9.05 -9.23
CA HIS A 259 13.55 9.89 -9.53
C HIS A 259 13.18 11.26 -10.07
N ILE A 260 13.89 12.29 -9.61
CA ILE A 260 13.86 13.62 -10.23
C ILE A 260 15.04 13.75 -11.18
N SER A 261 14.77 14.21 -12.41
CA SER A 261 15.78 14.39 -13.46
C SER A 261 16.61 13.12 -13.74
N GLY A 262 16.00 11.96 -13.59
CA GLY A 262 16.57 10.64 -13.91
C GLY A 262 17.67 10.13 -12.96
N THR A 263 18.23 10.97 -12.10
CA THR A 263 19.41 10.61 -11.30
C THR A 263 19.23 10.78 -9.80
N LYS A 264 18.37 11.70 -9.36
CA LYS A 264 18.16 11.94 -7.95
C LYS A 264 16.97 11.12 -7.44
N MET A 265 17.25 10.05 -6.72
CA MET A 265 16.21 9.29 -6.03
C MET A 265 15.52 10.19 -4.99
N MET A 266 14.21 10.32 -5.10
CA MET A 266 13.36 11.08 -4.18
C MET A 266 12.71 10.15 -3.15
N ASN A 267 12.28 8.98 -3.57
CA ASN A 267 11.70 7.93 -2.73
C ASN A 267 11.89 6.56 -3.39
N GLY A 268 11.71 5.49 -2.61
CA GLY A 268 11.68 4.14 -3.14
C GLY A 268 10.37 3.85 -3.89
N ILE A 269 10.38 2.79 -4.70
CA ILE A 269 9.21 2.36 -5.47
C ILE A 269 8.08 1.83 -4.57
N GLY A 270 8.41 1.34 -3.35
CA GLY A 270 7.45 0.67 -2.47
C GLY A 270 6.81 -0.54 -3.15
N GLY A 271 5.53 -0.76 -2.88
CA GLY A 271 4.73 -1.82 -3.50
C GLY A 271 4.06 -1.42 -4.81
N SER A 272 4.29 -0.20 -5.31
CA SER A 272 3.54 0.29 -6.48
C SER A 272 3.71 -0.60 -7.72
N GLY A 273 4.91 -1.20 -7.92
CA GLY A 273 5.15 -2.13 -9.02
C GLY A 273 4.34 -3.43 -8.89
N ASP A 274 4.27 -3.99 -7.69
CA ASP A 274 3.50 -5.20 -7.44
C ASP A 274 2.00 -4.98 -7.70
N PHE A 275 1.48 -3.85 -7.22
CA PHE A 275 0.07 -3.50 -7.42
C PHE A 275 -0.23 -3.12 -8.87
N THR A 276 0.53 -2.21 -9.48
CA THR A 276 0.30 -1.73 -10.85
C THR A 276 0.25 -2.87 -11.85
N ARG A 277 1.24 -3.76 -11.83
CA ARG A 277 1.36 -4.88 -12.78
C ARG A 277 0.26 -5.92 -12.63
N ASN A 278 -0.33 -6.04 -11.46
CA ASN A 278 -1.28 -7.10 -11.14
C ASN A 278 -2.70 -6.59 -10.84
N ALA A 279 -2.92 -5.29 -10.85
CA ALA A 279 -4.24 -4.68 -10.67
C ALA A 279 -5.20 -5.04 -11.83
N TYR A 280 -6.50 -5.04 -11.54
CA TYR A 280 -7.55 -5.07 -12.55
C TYR A 280 -7.60 -3.76 -13.34
N ILE A 281 -7.44 -2.63 -12.62
CA ILE A 281 -7.26 -1.29 -13.21
C ILE A 281 -6.10 -0.63 -12.47
N SER A 282 -5.06 -0.22 -13.20
CA SER A 282 -3.94 0.56 -12.65
C SER A 282 -4.06 2.04 -13.05
N ILE A 283 -4.09 2.89 -12.06
CA ILE A 283 -4.25 4.35 -12.20
C ILE A 283 -3.00 5.03 -11.65
N PHE A 284 -2.42 5.93 -12.43
CA PHE A 284 -1.43 6.88 -11.93
C PHE A 284 -1.99 8.29 -11.91
N THR A 285 -1.68 9.02 -10.85
CA THR A 285 -2.12 10.40 -10.65
C THR A 285 -0.93 11.30 -10.46
N CYS A 286 -0.95 12.48 -11.06
CA CYS A 286 0.01 13.56 -10.81
C CYS A 286 -0.61 14.91 -11.15
N PRO A 287 -0.13 16.03 -10.56
CA PRO A 287 -0.40 17.35 -11.11
C PRO A 287 0.19 17.43 -12.52
N SER A 288 -0.52 18.07 -13.47
CA SER A 288 0.00 18.22 -14.84
C SER A 288 1.28 19.05 -14.90
N VAL A 289 1.46 19.95 -13.93
CA VAL A 289 2.63 20.82 -13.82
C VAL A 289 3.13 20.90 -12.39
N ALA A 290 4.42 21.11 -12.24
CA ALA A 290 5.10 21.33 -10.97
C ALA A 290 5.79 22.71 -10.96
N LYS A 291 6.26 23.14 -9.77
CA LYS A 291 7.01 24.39 -9.56
C LYS A 291 6.32 25.60 -10.21
N GLU A 292 5.06 25.84 -9.85
CA GLU A 292 4.28 26.98 -10.35
C GLU A 292 4.16 27.03 -11.88
N GLY A 293 3.98 25.89 -12.51
CA GLY A 293 3.82 25.78 -13.97
C GLY A 293 5.12 25.73 -14.77
N LYS A 294 6.29 25.71 -14.11
CA LYS A 294 7.59 25.75 -14.81
C LYS A 294 8.05 24.39 -15.32
N ILE A 295 7.51 23.31 -14.80
CA ILE A 295 7.89 21.95 -15.16
C ILE A 295 6.63 21.16 -15.46
N SER A 296 6.54 20.59 -16.66
CA SER A 296 5.49 19.63 -17.00
C SER A 296 5.77 18.27 -16.35
N ALA A 297 4.73 17.64 -15.79
CA ALA A 297 4.79 16.26 -15.38
C ALA A 297 4.42 15.29 -16.50
N ILE A 298 3.85 15.80 -17.60
CA ILE A 298 3.67 15.04 -18.85
C ILE A 298 4.82 15.39 -19.78
N VAL A 299 5.63 14.39 -20.14
CA VAL A 299 6.89 14.57 -20.87
C VAL A 299 6.93 13.71 -22.14
N PRO A 300 7.78 14.04 -23.12
CA PRO A 300 7.95 13.19 -24.32
C PRO A 300 8.50 11.79 -23.98
N MET A 301 9.38 11.71 -22.98
CA MET A 301 10.01 10.48 -22.48
C MET A 301 10.37 10.67 -21.03
N VAL A 302 10.00 9.71 -20.18
CA VAL A 302 10.38 9.75 -18.74
C VAL A 302 11.89 9.65 -18.59
N SER A 303 12.42 10.38 -17.62
CA SER A 303 13.86 10.41 -17.34
C SER A 303 14.36 9.15 -16.58
N HIS A 304 13.43 8.43 -15.97
CA HIS A 304 13.61 7.14 -15.29
C HIS A 304 12.29 6.39 -15.37
N GLU A 305 12.35 5.10 -15.69
CA GLU A 305 11.14 4.27 -15.84
C GLU A 305 11.01 3.30 -14.66
N ASP A 306 9.95 3.49 -13.86
CA ASP A 306 9.57 2.56 -12.80
C ASP A 306 8.43 1.63 -13.25
N HIS A 307 7.53 2.13 -14.10
CA HIS A 307 6.38 1.40 -14.62
C HIS A 307 6.24 1.60 -16.11
N SER A 308 6.19 0.48 -16.85
CA SER A 308 6.11 0.53 -18.31
C SER A 308 4.69 0.83 -18.80
N GLU A 309 4.58 1.31 -20.02
CA GLU A 309 3.32 1.54 -20.74
C GLU A 309 2.42 0.29 -20.77
N HIS A 310 2.99 -0.90 -20.62
CA HIS A 310 2.24 -2.16 -20.63
C HIS A 310 1.49 -2.45 -19.33
N ASP A 311 1.89 -1.79 -18.24
CA ASP A 311 1.35 -2.00 -16.89
C ASP A 311 0.41 -0.86 -16.47
N VAL A 312 0.52 0.31 -17.13
CA VAL A 312 -0.25 1.52 -16.82
C VAL A 312 -1.50 1.59 -17.69
N ASN A 313 -2.67 1.59 -17.05
CA ASN A 313 -3.95 1.65 -17.75
C ASN A 313 -4.50 3.08 -17.89
N ILE A 314 -4.37 3.89 -16.84
CA ILE A 314 -5.00 5.21 -16.73
C ILE A 314 -4.01 6.20 -16.15
N ILE A 315 -3.97 7.41 -16.73
CA ILE A 315 -3.26 8.56 -16.15
C ILE A 315 -4.30 9.65 -15.87
N ILE A 316 -4.27 10.21 -14.67
CA ILE A 316 -5.22 11.25 -14.24
C ILE A 316 -4.47 12.44 -13.67
N THR A 317 -4.77 13.61 -14.19
CA THR A 317 -4.31 14.89 -13.67
C THR A 317 -5.51 15.78 -13.29
N GLU A 318 -5.27 16.98 -12.82
CA GLU A 318 -6.34 17.98 -12.62
C GLU A 318 -6.98 18.43 -13.95
N GLN A 319 -6.31 18.22 -15.08
CA GLN A 319 -6.85 18.56 -16.42
C GLN A 319 -7.88 17.55 -16.89
N GLY A 320 -7.67 16.25 -16.59
CA GLY A 320 -8.58 15.19 -17.04
C GLY A 320 -8.04 13.80 -16.87
N VAL A 321 -8.59 12.88 -17.67
CA VAL A 321 -8.35 11.43 -17.63
C VAL A 321 -7.88 10.94 -18.97
N ALA A 322 -6.70 10.36 -19.05
CA ALA A 322 -6.21 9.60 -20.19
C ALA A 322 -6.45 8.10 -19.95
N ASP A 323 -7.48 7.54 -20.59
CA ASP A 323 -7.75 6.11 -20.61
C ASP A 323 -6.93 5.45 -21.74
N LEU A 324 -5.91 4.67 -21.35
CA LEU A 324 -4.93 4.07 -22.26
C LEU A 324 -5.28 2.63 -22.65
N ARG A 325 -6.35 2.09 -22.08
CA ARG A 325 -6.76 0.70 -22.28
C ARG A 325 -7.14 0.43 -23.74
N GLY A 326 -6.58 -0.64 -24.31
CA GLY A 326 -6.89 -1.07 -25.67
C GLY A 326 -6.41 -0.11 -26.79
N LYS A 327 -5.51 0.82 -26.47
CA LYS A 327 -4.98 1.82 -27.40
C LYS A 327 -3.59 1.44 -27.92
N SER A 328 -3.36 1.74 -29.18
CA SER A 328 -2.03 1.73 -29.80
C SER A 328 -1.15 2.87 -29.24
N PRO A 329 0.18 2.84 -29.39
CA PRO A 329 1.05 3.92 -28.93
C PRO A 329 0.66 5.31 -29.44
N VAL A 330 0.22 5.42 -30.70
CA VAL A 330 -0.26 6.68 -31.27
C VAL A 330 -1.54 7.15 -30.59
N GLU A 331 -2.52 6.26 -30.39
CA GLU A 331 -3.76 6.60 -29.71
C GLU A 331 -3.55 6.93 -28.22
N ARG A 332 -2.55 6.30 -27.56
CA ARG A 332 -2.14 6.65 -26.20
C ARG A 332 -1.60 8.08 -26.13
N SER A 333 -0.70 8.44 -27.07
CA SER A 333 -0.13 9.79 -27.09
C SER A 333 -1.19 10.87 -27.34
N HIS A 334 -2.17 10.62 -28.20
CA HIS A 334 -3.32 11.53 -28.35
C HIS A 334 -4.12 11.65 -27.05
N ALA A 335 -4.46 10.53 -26.41
CA ALA A 335 -5.24 10.55 -25.19
C ALA A 335 -4.54 11.24 -24.00
N ILE A 336 -3.20 11.25 -24.00
CA ILE A 336 -2.41 11.90 -22.94
C ILE A 336 -2.22 13.40 -23.21
N ILE A 337 -2.09 13.79 -24.48
CA ILE A 337 -1.82 15.18 -24.88
C ILE A 337 -3.12 16.03 -24.90
N GLU A 338 -4.26 15.42 -25.28
CA GLU A 338 -5.58 16.07 -25.33
C GLU A 338 -6.20 16.24 -23.93
#